data_fab73902d9b7d46e07a8e86030e7074b
#
_entry.id   fab73902d9b7d46e07a8e86030e7074b
#
_cell.length_a   1.000
_cell.length_b   1.000
_cell.length_c   1.000
_cell.angle_alpha   90.00
_cell.angle_beta   90.00
_cell.angle_gamma   90.00
#
_symmetry.space_group_name_H-M   'P 1'
#
loop_
_entity.id
_entity.type
_entity.pdbx_description
1 polymer ?
#
loop_
_entity_poly.entity_id
_entity_poly.type
_entity_poly.pdbx_seq_one_letter_code
_entity_poly.pdbx_strand_id
1 'polypeptide(L)'
;MKSLAEIRAQLKADADRNEAIKNGTFTGTRQADAFLAFWNIPENQALNLRFLPDADENNPFFWRERDMITLEFNGVVGQHTDKVRVQVPCNEMWVPKSCPVLIELRKWYESAKETGNDELKQLASKYWKKKSYLLQCFIAPDSVAVKDDMAPENPIRRVLVNKEIFDKVKSILMNPGIKEMPTHYQEGRDFGVVKTRNGGGFNKYDMSQFSMSERPLNAEELAAIDQYGLFDLGEFMPKQPTPEELQAIAEMFEASVDGKAYDPAKWAFAYRPAGVQKPSGTTSTTTTPVQQTVAQPTPAVTAPVVETPTVTAPVVTAPVAQTTPAAATKPAVSASDLVARLKSGNK
;
A
#
# COMPACT_ATOMS: atom_id res chain seq x y z
N MET A 1 28.20 12.06 0.66
CA MET A 1 27.31 13.12 0.11
C MET A 1 27.48 13.16 -1.40
N LYS A 2 26.38 13.11 -2.16
CA LYS A 2 26.43 13.25 -3.62
C LYS A 2 26.99 14.64 -3.98
N SER A 3 27.82 14.71 -5.02
CA SER A 3 28.38 15.99 -5.49
C SER A 3 27.27 16.85 -6.11
N LEU A 4 27.45 18.17 -6.12
CA LEU A 4 26.49 19.10 -6.73
C LEU A 4 26.28 18.81 -8.22
N ALA A 5 27.30 18.28 -8.91
CA ALA A 5 27.22 17.86 -10.30
C ALA A 5 26.30 16.64 -10.49
N GLU A 6 26.38 15.66 -9.61
CA GLU A 6 25.50 14.46 -9.63
C GLU A 6 24.06 14.84 -9.34
N ILE A 7 23.83 15.74 -8.37
CA ILE A 7 22.48 16.25 -8.06
C ILE A 7 21.89 16.98 -9.28
N ARG A 8 22.66 17.81 -9.96
CA ARG A 8 22.22 18.50 -11.17
C ARG A 8 21.92 17.56 -12.33
N ALA A 9 22.76 16.54 -12.52
CA ALA A 9 22.55 15.52 -13.55
C ALA A 9 21.25 14.72 -13.27
N GLN A 10 20.99 14.39 -12.01
CA GLN A 10 19.78 13.67 -11.60
C GLN A 10 18.51 14.52 -11.78
N LEU A 11 18.55 15.80 -11.36
CA LEU A 11 17.45 16.75 -11.59
C LEU A 11 17.14 16.96 -13.08
N LYS A 12 18.18 17.00 -13.93
CA LYS A 12 17.99 17.11 -15.37
C LYS A 12 17.36 15.84 -15.94
N ALA A 13 17.83 14.66 -15.55
CA ALA A 13 17.26 13.39 -15.98
C ALA A 13 15.79 13.23 -15.54
N ASP A 14 15.43 13.69 -14.33
CA ASP A 14 14.06 13.71 -13.86
C ASP A 14 13.17 14.71 -14.62
N ALA A 15 13.71 15.86 -15.01
CA ALA A 15 13.01 16.83 -15.85
C ALA A 15 12.75 16.29 -17.26
N ASP A 16 13.77 15.73 -17.91
CA ASP A 16 13.69 15.13 -19.25
C ASP A 16 12.67 13.95 -19.25
N ARG A 17 12.65 13.17 -18.17
CA ARG A 17 11.70 12.07 -17.96
C ARG A 17 10.26 12.57 -17.81
N ASN A 18 10.05 13.61 -16.98
CA ASN A 18 8.73 14.20 -16.79
C ASN A 18 8.19 14.80 -18.10
N GLU A 19 9.07 15.37 -18.93
CA GLU A 19 8.73 15.89 -20.24
C GLU A 19 8.38 14.78 -21.25
N ALA A 20 9.13 13.67 -21.24
CA ALA A 20 8.84 12.48 -22.06
C ALA A 20 7.51 11.83 -21.66
N ILE A 21 7.17 11.78 -20.36
CA ILE A 21 5.88 11.33 -19.85
C ILE A 21 4.74 12.25 -20.32
N LYS A 22 4.94 13.57 -20.27
CA LYS A 22 3.97 14.57 -20.74
C LYS A 22 3.68 14.46 -22.23
N ASN A 23 4.71 14.18 -23.01
CA ASN A 23 4.64 14.12 -24.48
C ASN A 23 4.21 12.73 -25.00
N GLY A 24 3.94 11.76 -24.13
CA GLY A 24 3.54 10.40 -24.52
C GLY A 24 4.63 9.61 -25.24
N THR A 25 5.85 10.13 -25.28
CA THR A 25 7.02 9.51 -25.94
C THR A 25 7.85 8.64 -25.01
N PHE A 26 7.43 8.54 -23.74
CA PHE A 26 8.11 7.70 -22.77
C PHE A 26 7.83 6.22 -23.05
N THR A 27 8.70 5.62 -23.83
CA THR A 27 8.82 4.16 -24.02
C THR A 27 9.66 3.52 -22.91
N GLY A 28 9.94 4.27 -21.85
CA GLY A 28 10.74 3.86 -20.72
C GLY A 28 10.11 2.67 -20.04
N THR A 29 10.74 1.58 -20.28
CA THR A 29 10.55 0.31 -19.60
C THR A 29 10.41 0.52 -18.10
N ARG A 30 9.56 -0.29 -17.50
CA ARG A 30 9.26 -0.62 -16.11
C ARG A 30 10.32 -0.32 -15.03
N GLN A 31 11.49 0.25 -15.34
CA GLN A 31 12.58 0.46 -14.39
C GLN A 31 12.23 1.44 -13.25
N ALA A 32 11.44 2.47 -13.54
CA ALA A 32 10.96 3.38 -12.50
C ALA A 32 9.87 2.76 -11.62
N ASP A 33 8.99 1.95 -12.25
CA ASP A 33 7.99 1.17 -11.52
C ASP A 33 8.63 -0.01 -10.80
N ALA A 34 9.73 -0.57 -11.32
CA ALA A 34 10.50 -1.64 -10.68
C ALA A 34 11.15 -1.20 -9.37
N PHE A 35 11.61 0.06 -9.28
CA PHE A 35 12.15 0.61 -8.03
C PHE A 35 11.05 0.75 -6.94
N LEU A 36 9.82 0.99 -7.34
CA LEU A 36 8.66 1.07 -6.44
C LEU A 36 7.96 -0.27 -6.24
N ALA A 37 8.25 -1.28 -7.09
CA ALA A 37 7.67 -2.60 -6.98
C ALA A 37 8.25 -3.38 -5.79
N PHE A 38 7.41 -4.22 -5.19
CA PHE A 38 7.88 -5.18 -4.21
C PHE A 38 8.52 -6.37 -4.94
N TRP A 39 9.69 -6.78 -4.45
CA TRP A 39 10.36 -7.95 -5.00
C TRP A 39 9.52 -9.21 -4.76
N ASN A 40 9.36 -10.02 -5.80
CA ASN A 40 8.61 -11.26 -5.73
C ASN A 40 9.58 -12.43 -5.54
N ILE A 41 9.45 -13.14 -4.43
CA ILE A 41 10.23 -14.34 -4.16
C ILE A 41 10.02 -15.35 -5.30
N PRO A 42 11.07 -15.79 -5.99
CA PRO A 42 10.95 -16.75 -7.09
C PRO A 42 10.44 -18.11 -6.58
N GLU A 43 9.78 -18.86 -7.48
CA GLU A 43 9.23 -20.18 -7.16
C GLU A 43 10.28 -21.27 -7.37
N ASN A 44 10.17 -22.33 -6.56
CA ASN A 44 11.00 -23.53 -6.64
C ASN A 44 12.51 -23.27 -6.52
N GLN A 45 12.88 -22.19 -5.84
CA GLN A 45 14.25 -21.87 -5.50
C GLN A 45 14.38 -21.73 -3.98
N ALA A 46 15.46 -22.27 -3.44
CA ALA A 46 15.84 -22.04 -2.06
C ALA A 46 16.74 -20.80 -2.01
N LEU A 47 16.35 -19.81 -1.26
CA LEU A 47 17.05 -18.55 -1.11
C LEU A 47 17.24 -18.25 0.37
N ASN A 48 18.37 -17.64 0.72
CA ASN A 48 18.59 -17.08 2.03
C ASN A 48 18.41 -15.57 1.99
N LEU A 49 17.55 -15.05 2.84
CA LEU A 49 17.25 -13.63 2.98
C LEU A 49 17.79 -13.13 4.30
N ARG A 50 18.51 -12.02 4.29
CA ARG A 50 18.85 -11.29 5.50
C ARG A 50 17.88 -10.15 5.68
N PHE A 51 16.97 -10.26 6.64
CA PHE A 51 16.09 -9.14 7.00
C PHE A 51 16.88 -8.00 7.63
N LEU A 52 16.45 -6.77 7.37
CA LEU A 52 17.07 -5.53 7.83
C LEU A 52 16.09 -4.74 8.69
N PRO A 53 16.56 -3.85 9.58
CA PRO A 53 15.71 -2.94 10.34
C PRO A 53 14.90 -2.01 9.42
N ASP A 54 13.82 -1.42 9.94
CA ASP A 54 13.16 -0.25 9.32
C ASP A 54 14.04 0.99 9.49
N ALA A 55 14.07 1.90 8.53
CA ALA A 55 14.76 3.17 8.68
C ALA A 55 14.03 4.11 9.67
N ASP A 56 12.73 3.94 9.87
CA ASP A 56 11.99 4.68 10.89
C ASP A 56 12.32 4.14 12.28
N GLU A 57 13.15 4.89 13.01
CA GLU A 57 13.54 4.56 14.37
C GLU A 57 12.37 4.50 15.38
N ASN A 58 11.24 5.13 15.06
CA ASN A 58 10.03 5.07 15.88
C ASN A 58 9.27 3.76 15.69
N ASN A 59 9.56 2.99 14.65
CA ASN A 59 9.00 1.67 14.48
C ASN A 59 9.79 0.64 15.32
N PRO A 60 9.21 0.07 16.38
CA PRO A 60 9.90 -0.94 17.21
C PRO A 60 10.10 -2.27 16.47
N PHE A 61 9.52 -2.42 15.29
CA PHE A 61 9.56 -3.64 14.50
C PHE A 61 10.32 -3.42 13.19
N PHE A 62 10.88 -4.47 12.64
CA PHE A 62 11.52 -4.45 11.31
C PHE A 62 10.54 -4.78 10.18
N TRP A 63 9.23 -4.63 10.42
CA TRP A 63 8.15 -4.81 9.44
C TRP A 63 7.03 -3.79 9.65
N ARG A 64 6.20 -3.66 8.59
CA ARG A 64 4.92 -2.95 8.65
C ARG A 64 3.80 -3.90 8.25
N GLU A 65 2.66 -3.82 8.93
CA GLU A 65 1.47 -4.61 8.62
C GLU A 65 0.55 -3.84 7.69
N ARG A 66 0.01 -4.51 6.67
CA ARG A 66 -1.02 -3.94 5.83
C ARG A 66 -2.15 -4.92 5.57
N ASP A 67 -3.38 -4.41 5.55
CA ASP A 67 -4.59 -5.16 5.24
C ASP A 67 -5.15 -4.67 3.90
N MET A 68 -5.18 -5.55 2.89
CA MET A 68 -5.65 -5.24 1.54
C MET A 68 -6.84 -6.12 1.17
N ILE A 69 -7.75 -5.56 0.39
CA ILE A 69 -8.89 -6.28 -0.20
C ILE A 69 -8.63 -6.41 -1.69
N THR A 70 -8.87 -7.59 -2.25
CA THR A 70 -8.72 -7.83 -3.70
C THR A 70 -10.10 -7.91 -4.33
N LEU A 71 -10.35 -7.02 -5.29
CA LEU A 71 -11.55 -6.97 -6.10
C LEU A 71 -11.25 -7.54 -7.49
N GLU A 72 -12.07 -8.47 -7.97
CA GLU A 72 -11.91 -9.11 -9.28
C GLU A 72 -13.00 -8.62 -10.24
N PHE A 73 -12.60 -8.25 -11.46
CA PHE A 73 -13.51 -7.75 -12.49
C PHE A 73 -13.38 -8.60 -13.76
N ASN A 74 -14.45 -8.72 -14.51
CA ASN A 74 -14.47 -9.43 -15.79
C ASN A 74 -13.99 -8.52 -16.94
N GLY A 75 -12.72 -8.10 -16.85
CA GLY A 75 -12.07 -7.21 -17.83
C GLY A 75 -12.17 -5.73 -17.47
N VAL A 76 -11.83 -4.88 -18.42
CA VAL A 76 -11.85 -3.42 -18.34
C VAL A 76 -12.78 -2.87 -19.42
N VAL A 77 -13.64 -1.94 -19.07
CA VAL A 77 -14.57 -1.29 -20.03
C VAL A 77 -13.79 -0.65 -21.16
N GLY A 78 -14.18 -0.96 -22.38
CA GLY A 78 -13.53 -0.44 -23.60
C GLY A 78 -12.23 -1.14 -23.99
N GLN A 79 -11.84 -2.20 -23.31
CA GLN A 79 -10.65 -2.99 -23.62
C GLN A 79 -10.99 -4.49 -23.68
N HIS A 80 -10.40 -5.19 -24.67
CA HIS A 80 -10.41 -6.65 -24.69
C HIS A 80 -9.36 -7.17 -23.70
N THR A 81 -9.76 -7.34 -22.46
CA THR A 81 -8.89 -7.85 -21.40
C THR A 81 -9.54 -9.02 -20.68
N ASP A 82 -8.70 -9.95 -20.25
CA ASP A 82 -9.11 -11.01 -19.33
C ASP A 82 -9.49 -10.43 -17.96
N LYS A 83 -9.85 -11.32 -17.02
CA LYS A 83 -10.12 -10.92 -15.64
C LYS A 83 -8.99 -10.08 -15.05
N VAL A 84 -9.34 -8.93 -14.50
CA VAL A 84 -8.39 -8.03 -13.84
C VAL A 84 -8.64 -7.97 -12.34
N ARG A 85 -7.58 -7.65 -11.59
CA ARG A 85 -7.62 -7.54 -10.13
C ARG A 85 -7.17 -6.15 -9.71
N VAL A 86 -7.92 -5.58 -8.78
CA VAL A 86 -7.58 -4.31 -8.12
C VAL A 86 -7.41 -4.59 -6.63
N GLN A 87 -6.31 -4.12 -6.06
CA GLN A 87 -6.11 -4.15 -4.61
C GLN A 87 -6.44 -2.78 -4.02
N VAL A 88 -7.31 -2.77 -3.03
CA VAL A 88 -7.70 -1.58 -2.29
C VAL A 88 -7.34 -1.74 -0.81
N PRO A 89 -6.93 -0.67 -0.12
CA PRO A 89 -6.63 -0.74 1.30
C PRO A 89 -7.91 -0.92 2.12
N CYS A 90 -7.81 -1.71 3.18
CA CYS A 90 -8.87 -1.83 4.17
C CYS A 90 -8.82 -0.64 5.12
N ASN A 91 -9.88 0.19 5.16
CA ASN A 91 -9.90 1.38 6.00
C ASN A 91 -9.79 1.07 7.52
N GLU A 92 -10.02 -0.19 7.92
CA GLU A 92 -9.84 -0.61 9.32
C GLU A 92 -8.38 -0.62 9.78
N MET A 93 -7.41 -0.37 8.89
CA MET A 93 -6.02 -0.09 9.29
C MET A 93 -5.92 1.20 10.11
N TRP A 94 -6.82 2.17 9.90
CA TRP A 94 -6.81 3.47 10.56
C TRP A 94 -8.01 3.68 11.49
N VAL A 95 -9.20 3.28 11.06
CA VAL A 95 -10.44 3.48 11.84
C VAL A 95 -11.16 2.14 11.97
N PRO A 96 -11.30 1.60 13.18
CA PRO A 96 -12.00 0.33 13.41
C PRO A 96 -13.43 0.35 12.87
N LYS A 97 -13.86 -0.75 12.26
CA LYS A 97 -15.22 -0.97 11.75
C LYS A 97 -15.70 0.04 10.68
N SER A 98 -14.79 0.71 9.99
CA SER A 98 -15.10 1.76 9.01
C SER A 98 -14.98 1.33 7.54
N CYS A 99 -14.51 0.12 7.27
CA CYS A 99 -14.35 -0.35 5.90
C CYS A 99 -15.71 -0.76 5.30
N PRO A 100 -16.17 -0.10 4.21
CA PRO A 100 -17.50 -0.37 3.64
C PRO A 100 -17.64 -1.82 3.17
N VAL A 101 -16.59 -2.39 2.59
CA VAL A 101 -16.57 -3.80 2.16
C VAL A 101 -16.75 -4.73 3.35
N LEU A 102 -15.98 -4.55 4.44
CA LEU A 102 -16.05 -5.44 5.59
C LEU A 102 -17.35 -5.29 6.37
N ILE A 103 -17.97 -4.10 6.37
CA ILE A 103 -19.31 -3.90 6.95
C ILE A 103 -20.32 -4.81 6.26
N GLU A 104 -20.30 -4.84 4.93
CA GLU A 104 -21.22 -5.68 4.14
C GLU A 104 -20.88 -7.18 4.29
N LEU A 105 -19.60 -7.54 4.25
CA LEU A 105 -19.18 -8.94 4.42
C LEU A 105 -19.55 -9.51 5.78
N ARG A 106 -19.54 -8.72 6.85
CA ARG A 106 -20.01 -9.17 8.18
C ARG A 106 -21.47 -9.55 8.16
N LYS A 107 -22.33 -8.76 7.50
CA LYS A 107 -23.75 -9.09 7.31
C LYS A 107 -23.91 -10.39 6.54
N TRP A 108 -23.09 -10.60 5.51
CA TRP A 108 -23.11 -11.86 4.75
C TRP A 108 -22.72 -13.06 5.60
N TYR A 109 -21.69 -12.93 6.45
CA TYR A 109 -21.29 -13.98 7.38
C TYR A 109 -22.39 -14.32 8.40
N GLU A 110 -23.06 -13.29 8.94
CA GLU A 110 -24.20 -13.46 9.87
C GLU A 110 -25.34 -14.20 9.18
N SER A 111 -25.76 -13.70 8.01
CA SER A 111 -26.82 -14.36 7.20
C SER A 111 -26.43 -15.78 6.78
N ALA A 112 -25.19 -16.01 6.38
CA ALA A 112 -24.71 -17.35 6.03
C ALA A 112 -24.76 -18.31 7.22
N LYS A 113 -24.47 -17.82 8.42
CA LYS A 113 -24.52 -18.60 9.66
C LYS A 113 -25.98 -18.96 10.03
N GLU A 114 -26.91 -18.01 9.89
CA GLU A 114 -28.34 -18.21 10.19
C GLU A 114 -29.01 -19.15 9.20
N THR A 115 -28.65 -19.06 7.93
CA THR A 115 -29.28 -19.84 6.85
C THR A 115 -28.54 -21.14 6.49
N GLY A 116 -27.34 -21.37 7.05
CA GLY A 116 -26.49 -22.49 6.67
C GLY A 116 -25.94 -22.38 5.24
N ASN A 117 -25.86 -21.17 4.66
CA ASN A 117 -25.44 -20.96 3.27
C ASN A 117 -23.92 -20.91 3.14
N ASP A 118 -23.30 -22.03 2.80
CA ASP A 118 -21.85 -22.11 2.62
C ASP A 118 -21.34 -21.36 1.39
N GLU A 119 -22.14 -21.20 0.32
CA GLU A 119 -21.74 -20.42 -0.86
C GLU A 119 -21.57 -18.94 -0.52
N LEU A 120 -22.51 -18.38 0.24
CA LEU A 120 -22.41 -17.00 0.71
C LEU A 120 -21.20 -16.80 1.63
N LYS A 121 -20.90 -17.78 2.48
CA LYS A 121 -19.71 -17.75 3.34
C LYS A 121 -18.40 -17.80 2.53
N GLN A 122 -18.35 -18.64 1.50
CA GLN A 122 -17.18 -18.70 0.60
C GLN A 122 -16.99 -17.40 -0.16
N LEU A 123 -18.09 -16.82 -0.67
CA LEU A 123 -18.05 -15.53 -1.35
C LEU A 123 -17.55 -14.42 -0.42
N ALA A 124 -18.05 -14.35 0.81
CA ALA A 124 -17.56 -13.41 1.81
C ALA A 124 -16.07 -13.61 2.11
N SER A 125 -15.61 -14.86 2.21
CA SER A 125 -14.19 -15.18 2.42
C SER A 125 -13.29 -14.72 1.27
N LYS A 126 -13.79 -14.79 0.02
CA LYS A 126 -13.05 -14.34 -1.16
C LYS A 126 -12.67 -12.86 -1.08
N TYR A 127 -13.60 -12.03 -0.63
CA TYR A 127 -13.43 -10.57 -0.52
C TYR A 127 -12.91 -10.10 0.85
N TRP A 128 -12.69 -11.03 1.80
CA TRP A 128 -12.16 -10.66 3.10
C TRP A 128 -10.77 -10.06 2.98
N LYS A 129 -10.46 -9.10 3.85
CA LYS A 129 -9.14 -8.48 3.89
C LYS A 129 -8.04 -9.52 4.08
N LYS A 130 -6.95 -9.35 3.35
CA LYS A 130 -5.75 -10.17 3.45
C LYS A 130 -4.63 -9.37 4.09
N LYS A 131 -4.15 -9.87 5.23
CA LYS A 131 -3.01 -9.29 5.92
C LYS A 131 -1.71 -9.71 5.26
N SER A 132 -0.82 -8.77 5.01
CA SER A 132 0.54 -8.98 4.57
C SER A 132 1.50 -8.10 5.37
N TYR A 133 2.77 -8.45 5.35
CA TYR A 133 3.80 -7.80 6.13
C TYR A 133 4.88 -7.35 5.16
N LEU A 134 5.21 -6.06 5.21
CA LEU A 134 6.27 -5.47 4.43
C LEU A 134 7.56 -5.50 5.23
N LEU A 135 8.60 -6.06 4.62
CA LEU A 135 9.96 -6.13 5.16
C LEU A 135 10.95 -5.65 4.10
N GLN A 136 12.17 -5.36 4.53
CA GLN A 136 13.30 -5.19 3.63
C GLN A 136 14.40 -6.21 3.94
N CYS A 137 15.13 -6.60 2.91
CA CYS A 137 16.13 -7.65 3.04
C CYS A 137 17.23 -7.56 1.97
N PHE A 138 18.37 -8.18 2.25
CA PHE A 138 19.29 -8.64 1.22
C PHE A 138 18.97 -10.08 0.81
N ILE A 139 19.35 -10.44 -0.41
CA ILE A 139 19.52 -11.84 -0.81
C ILE A 139 20.93 -12.22 -0.40
N ALA A 140 21.08 -13.19 0.49
CA ALA A 140 22.40 -13.59 0.98
C ALA A 140 23.29 -14.18 -0.14
N PRO A 141 24.62 -13.98 -0.09
CA PRO A 141 25.54 -14.32 -1.17
C PRO A 141 25.61 -15.81 -1.53
N ASP A 142 25.29 -16.67 -0.56
CA ASP A 142 25.24 -18.13 -0.73
C ASP A 142 23.95 -18.64 -1.40
N SER A 143 23.04 -17.72 -1.69
CA SER A 143 21.82 -18.04 -2.44
C SER A 143 22.17 -18.35 -3.89
N VAL A 144 21.50 -19.35 -4.47
CA VAL A 144 21.58 -19.62 -5.91
C VAL A 144 21.31 -18.32 -6.66
N ALA A 145 22.18 -17.97 -7.63
CA ALA A 145 22.08 -16.74 -8.38
C ALA A 145 20.67 -16.56 -8.93
N VAL A 146 19.92 -15.64 -8.33
CA VAL A 146 18.60 -15.26 -8.81
C VAL A 146 18.84 -14.45 -10.07
N LYS A 147 18.34 -14.93 -11.20
CA LYS A 147 18.22 -14.09 -12.39
C LYS A 147 17.16 -13.02 -12.10
N ASP A 148 17.63 -11.93 -11.53
CA ASP A 148 16.82 -10.72 -11.35
C ASP A 148 17.12 -9.82 -12.55
N ASP A 149 16.43 -10.07 -13.68
CA ASP A 149 16.61 -9.31 -14.92
C ASP A 149 16.28 -7.82 -14.76
N MET A 150 15.80 -7.44 -13.58
CA MET A 150 15.40 -6.08 -13.24
C MET A 150 15.98 -5.63 -11.88
N ALA A 151 17.12 -6.19 -11.46
CA ALA A 151 17.78 -5.78 -10.23
C ALA A 151 18.06 -4.27 -10.26
N PRO A 152 17.45 -3.46 -9.38
CA PRO A 152 17.85 -2.08 -9.22
C PRO A 152 19.30 -2.05 -8.73
N GLU A 153 20.03 -0.95 -8.97
CA GLU A 153 21.41 -0.78 -8.46
C GLU A 153 21.49 -0.98 -6.94
N ASN A 154 20.44 -0.60 -6.21
CA ASN A 154 20.32 -0.85 -4.79
C ASN A 154 20.00 -2.34 -4.53
N PRO A 155 20.86 -3.10 -3.86
CA PRO A 155 20.65 -4.53 -3.59
C PRO A 155 19.61 -4.78 -2.48
N ILE A 156 19.19 -3.75 -1.73
CA ILE A 156 18.16 -3.90 -0.69
C ILE A 156 16.81 -4.10 -1.37
N ARG A 157 16.15 -5.21 -1.05
CA ARG A 157 14.84 -5.58 -1.59
C ARG A 157 13.74 -5.30 -0.58
N ARG A 158 12.62 -4.80 -1.05
CA ARG A 158 11.37 -4.71 -0.27
C ARG A 158 10.49 -5.88 -0.64
N VAL A 159 10.08 -6.65 0.33
CA VAL A 159 9.33 -7.88 0.13
C VAL A 159 8.05 -7.88 0.94
N LEU A 160 6.97 -8.34 0.31
CA LEU A 160 5.70 -8.59 0.98
C LEU A 160 5.59 -10.07 1.30
N VAL A 161 5.48 -10.37 2.58
CA VAL A 161 5.30 -11.74 3.04
C VAL A 161 3.89 -11.96 3.57
N ASN A 162 3.42 -13.19 3.46
CA ASN A 162 2.14 -13.61 3.98
C ASN A 162 2.22 -14.01 5.47
N LYS A 163 1.08 -14.36 6.03
CA LYS A 163 0.98 -14.80 7.43
C LYS A 163 1.86 -16.02 7.73
N GLU A 164 2.00 -16.96 6.80
CA GLU A 164 2.78 -18.19 6.99
C GLU A 164 4.27 -17.89 7.25
N ILE A 165 4.88 -17.02 6.45
CA ILE A 165 6.26 -16.55 6.71
C ILE A 165 6.32 -15.75 8.02
N PHE A 166 5.34 -14.87 8.23
CA PHE A 166 5.34 -14.02 9.41
C PHE A 166 5.18 -14.81 10.72
N ASP A 167 4.44 -15.90 10.72
CA ASP A 167 4.35 -16.79 11.89
C ASP A 167 5.72 -17.41 12.23
N LYS A 168 6.59 -17.65 11.22
CA LYS A 168 7.97 -18.09 11.43
C LYS A 168 8.85 -16.96 12.01
N VAL A 169 8.63 -15.72 11.56
CA VAL A 169 9.28 -14.53 12.15
C VAL A 169 8.87 -14.38 13.63
N LYS A 170 7.60 -14.51 13.95
CA LYS A 170 7.15 -14.50 15.34
C LYS A 170 7.77 -15.64 16.16
N SER A 171 7.83 -16.83 15.60
CA SER A 171 8.37 -17.99 16.30
C SER A 171 9.83 -17.78 16.68
N ILE A 172 10.67 -17.22 15.82
CA ILE A 172 12.07 -16.94 16.13
C ILE A 172 12.20 -15.84 17.21
N LEU A 173 11.38 -14.80 17.13
CA LEU A 173 11.40 -13.70 18.11
C LEU A 173 10.94 -14.15 19.51
N MET A 174 10.05 -15.13 19.58
CA MET A 174 9.57 -15.70 20.84
C MET A 174 10.44 -16.84 21.38
N ASN A 175 11.48 -17.22 20.67
CA ASN A 175 12.38 -18.29 21.10
C ASN A 175 13.36 -17.77 22.17
N PRO A 176 13.32 -18.28 23.42
CA PRO A 176 14.20 -17.81 24.49
C PRO A 176 15.68 -18.11 24.26
N GLY A 177 16.01 -19.02 23.34
CA GLY A 177 17.39 -19.32 22.93
C GLY A 177 18.00 -18.27 22.00
N ILE A 178 17.19 -17.35 21.45
CA ILE A 178 17.64 -16.27 20.60
C ILE A 178 17.82 -15.01 21.44
N LYS A 179 19.03 -14.49 21.47
CA LYS A 179 19.37 -13.32 22.30
C LYS A 179 19.29 -12.01 21.51
N GLU A 180 19.67 -12.06 20.24
CA GLU A 180 19.74 -10.90 19.36
C GLU A 180 18.67 -10.95 18.30
N MET A 181 18.27 -9.76 17.83
CA MET A 181 17.31 -9.63 16.74
C MET A 181 17.84 -10.31 15.47
N PRO A 182 17.00 -11.00 14.71
CA PRO A 182 17.41 -11.59 13.43
C PRO A 182 18.01 -10.56 12.44
N THR A 183 17.69 -9.29 12.63
CA THR A 183 18.19 -8.15 11.83
C THR A 183 19.49 -7.56 12.34
N HIS A 184 20.06 -8.07 13.45
CA HIS A 184 21.29 -7.54 14.02
C HIS A 184 22.46 -7.69 13.05
N TYR A 185 23.29 -6.66 12.86
CA TYR A 185 24.30 -6.63 11.81
C TYR A 185 25.42 -7.65 12.02
N GLN A 186 25.78 -7.94 13.28
CA GLN A 186 26.86 -8.90 13.60
C GLN A 186 26.32 -10.29 13.94
N GLU A 187 25.25 -10.37 14.73
CA GLU A 187 24.74 -11.62 15.31
C GLU A 187 23.34 -11.97 14.76
N GLY A 188 22.97 -11.37 13.63
CA GLY A 188 21.69 -11.66 13.00
C GLY A 188 21.66 -13.00 12.28
N ARG A 189 20.49 -13.38 11.77
CA ARG A 189 20.25 -14.70 11.19
C ARG A 189 19.59 -14.58 9.84
N ASP A 190 20.04 -15.41 8.90
CA ASP A 190 19.43 -15.50 7.59
C ASP A 190 18.14 -16.32 7.66
N PHE A 191 17.19 -15.99 6.79
CA PHE A 191 15.93 -16.69 6.64
C PHE A 191 15.94 -17.47 5.32
N GLY A 192 16.02 -18.79 5.41
CA GLY A 192 15.87 -19.67 4.26
C GLY A 192 14.41 -19.66 3.79
N VAL A 193 14.17 -19.18 2.58
CA VAL A 193 12.84 -19.15 1.99
C VAL A 193 12.75 -20.14 0.82
N VAL A 194 11.71 -20.96 0.85
CA VAL A 194 11.37 -21.89 -0.23
C VAL A 194 9.90 -21.67 -0.57
N LYS A 195 9.65 -21.08 -1.74
CA LYS A 195 8.30 -20.86 -2.26
C LYS A 195 7.93 -21.99 -3.20
N THR A 196 6.91 -22.71 -2.84
CA THR A 196 6.31 -23.76 -3.68
C THR A 196 4.86 -23.43 -3.99
N ARG A 197 4.26 -24.13 -4.93
CA ARG A 197 2.83 -24.00 -5.25
C ARG A 197 2.11 -25.32 -4.96
N ASN A 198 0.97 -25.25 -4.29
CA ASN A 198 0.13 -26.42 -4.13
C ASN A 198 -0.72 -26.66 -5.39
N GLY A 199 -1.39 -27.82 -5.47
CA GLY A 199 -2.26 -28.18 -6.60
C GLY A 199 -3.44 -27.20 -6.85
N GLY A 200 -3.79 -26.36 -5.89
CA GLY A 200 -4.77 -25.27 -6.01
C GLY A 200 -4.18 -23.92 -6.44
N GLY A 201 -2.90 -23.85 -6.82
CA GLY A 201 -2.25 -22.63 -7.28
C GLY A 201 -1.86 -21.65 -6.19
N PHE A 202 -1.98 -22.01 -4.90
CA PHE A 202 -1.59 -21.16 -3.78
C PHE A 202 -0.14 -21.36 -3.39
N ASN A 203 0.55 -20.24 -3.11
CA ASN A 203 1.92 -20.26 -2.63
C ASN A 203 2.00 -20.85 -1.22
N LYS A 204 2.99 -21.72 -1.03
CA LYS A 204 3.33 -22.37 0.22
C LYS A 204 4.77 -22.11 0.61
N TYR A 205 5.04 -22.01 1.91
CA TYR A 205 6.35 -21.69 2.48
C TYR A 205 6.71 -22.65 3.63
N ASP A 206 6.14 -23.85 3.64
CA ASP A 206 6.28 -24.83 4.71
C ASP A 206 7.75 -25.11 5.07
N MET A 207 8.61 -25.20 4.05
CA MET A 207 10.04 -25.51 4.21
C MET A 207 10.92 -24.28 4.58
N SER A 208 10.31 -23.09 4.67
CA SER A 208 11.05 -21.88 5.01
C SER A 208 11.31 -21.79 6.51
N GLN A 209 12.51 -21.39 6.91
CA GLN A 209 12.91 -21.27 8.32
C GLN A 209 14.11 -20.35 8.51
N PHE A 210 14.29 -19.83 9.72
CA PHE A 210 15.52 -19.13 10.08
C PHE A 210 16.70 -20.10 10.24
N SER A 211 17.90 -19.65 9.85
CA SER A 211 19.14 -20.34 10.14
C SER A 211 19.35 -20.42 11.66
N MET A 212 19.82 -21.55 12.12
CA MET A 212 20.25 -21.71 13.51
C MET A 212 21.57 -20.99 13.81
N SER A 213 22.37 -20.75 12.78
CA SER A 213 23.66 -20.05 12.88
C SER A 213 23.46 -18.55 12.69
N GLU A 214 24.23 -17.78 13.44
CA GLU A 214 24.40 -16.35 13.26
C GLU A 214 25.35 -16.10 12.09
N ARG A 215 25.11 -14.98 11.38
CA ARG A 215 25.98 -14.52 10.30
C ARG A 215 26.11 -12.99 10.38
N PRO A 216 27.32 -12.44 10.47
CA PRO A 216 27.49 -10.99 10.32
C PRO A 216 27.18 -10.57 8.88
N LEU A 217 26.74 -9.33 8.69
CA LEU A 217 26.69 -8.71 7.37
C LEU A 217 28.11 -8.63 6.80
N ASN A 218 28.26 -8.94 5.53
CA ASN A 218 29.54 -8.84 4.86
C ASN A 218 29.85 -7.38 4.46
N ALA A 219 31.06 -7.14 3.95
CA ALA A 219 31.53 -5.80 3.59
C ALA A 219 30.68 -5.16 2.47
N GLU A 220 30.16 -5.95 1.52
CA GLU A 220 29.33 -5.46 0.42
C GLU A 220 27.92 -5.07 0.92
N GLU A 221 27.34 -5.88 1.82
CA GLU A 221 26.05 -5.57 2.44
C GLU A 221 26.12 -4.29 3.29
N LEU A 222 27.21 -4.12 4.06
CA LEU A 222 27.44 -2.90 4.85
C LEU A 222 27.64 -1.67 3.94
N ALA A 223 28.48 -1.80 2.91
CA ALA A 223 28.70 -0.73 1.93
C ALA A 223 27.42 -0.33 1.21
N ALA A 224 26.53 -1.29 0.92
CA ALA A 224 25.24 -1.00 0.32
C ALA A 224 24.31 -0.22 1.27
N ILE A 225 24.32 -0.54 2.57
CA ILE A 225 23.57 0.23 3.57
C ILE A 225 24.13 1.66 3.66
N ASP A 226 25.45 1.81 3.68
CA ASP A 226 26.09 3.13 3.74
C ASP A 226 25.81 3.98 2.48
N GLN A 227 25.76 3.35 1.31
CA GLN A 227 25.55 4.01 0.02
C GLN A 227 24.10 4.40 -0.22
N TYR A 228 23.15 3.50 0.04
CA TYR A 228 21.75 3.66 -0.34
C TYR A 228 20.84 4.02 0.84
N GLY A 229 21.26 3.72 2.06
CA GLY A 229 20.43 3.78 3.25
C GLY A 229 19.41 2.65 3.33
N LEU A 230 18.80 2.49 4.48
CA LEU A 230 17.62 1.64 4.66
C LEU A 230 16.37 2.36 4.15
N PHE A 231 15.35 1.61 3.73
CA PHE A 231 14.06 2.18 3.40
C PHE A 231 13.25 2.44 4.68
N ASP A 232 12.61 3.61 4.77
CA ASP A 232 11.45 3.79 5.64
C ASP A 232 10.27 3.02 5.05
N LEU A 233 9.95 1.91 5.68
CA LEU A 233 8.86 1.02 5.20
C LEU A 233 7.49 1.70 5.27
N GLY A 234 7.34 2.75 6.09
CA GLY A 234 6.12 3.54 6.19
C GLY A 234 5.75 4.25 4.89
N GLU A 235 6.76 4.69 4.11
CA GLU A 235 6.54 5.36 2.82
C GLU A 235 5.90 4.45 1.76
N PHE A 236 6.04 3.14 1.91
CA PHE A 236 5.49 2.12 1.00
C PHE A 236 4.17 1.53 1.48
N MET A 237 3.65 2.04 2.58
CA MET A 237 2.33 1.66 3.08
C MET A 237 1.22 2.38 2.31
N PRO A 238 0.04 1.75 2.17
CA PRO A 238 -1.10 2.46 1.60
C PRO A 238 -1.46 3.65 2.47
N LYS A 239 -1.88 4.74 1.83
CA LYS A 239 -2.42 5.91 2.52
C LYS A 239 -3.88 5.65 2.92
N GLN A 240 -4.33 6.33 3.98
CA GLN A 240 -5.73 6.27 4.37
C GLN A 240 -6.62 6.80 3.24
N PRO A 241 -7.64 6.03 2.81
CA PRO A 241 -8.56 6.48 1.78
C PRO A 241 -9.32 7.73 2.18
N THR A 242 -9.48 8.65 1.25
CA THR A 242 -10.40 9.79 1.40
C THR A 242 -11.86 9.31 1.38
N PRO A 243 -12.83 10.14 1.82
CA PRO A 243 -14.24 9.79 1.72
C PRO A 243 -14.68 9.43 0.29
N GLU A 244 -14.15 10.11 -0.73
CA GLU A 244 -14.42 9.85 -2.14
C GLU A 244 -13.84 8.50 -2.59
N GLU A 245 -12.63 8.19 -2.15
CA GLU A 245 -12.00 6.90 -2.40
C GLU A 245 -12.73 5.75 -1.68
N LEU A 246 -13.24 5.97 -0.47
CA LEU A 246 -14.07 4.99 0.24
C LEU A 246 -15.38 4.71 -0.50
N GLN A 247 -16.00 5.74 -1.08
CA GLN A 247 -17.16 5.55 -1.93
C GLN A 247 -16.81 4.75 -3.19
N ALA A 248 -15.70 5.08 -3.85
CA ALA A 248 -15.20 4.32 -5.00
C ALA A 248 -14.93 2.86 -4.64
N ILE A 249 -14.34 2.57 -3.47
CA ILE A 249 -14.13 1.20 -2.98
C ILE A 249 -15.47 0.46 -2.83
N ALA A 250 -16.50 1.10 -2.28
CA ALA A 250 -17.82 0.49 -2.13
C ALA A 250 -18.45 0.16 -3.49
N GLU A 251 -18.43 1.11 -4.43
CA GLU A 251 -18.96 0.92 -5.78
C GLU A 251 -18.18 -0.17 -6.57
N MET A 252 -16.85 -0.18 -6.44
CA MET A 252 -15.99 -1.20 -7.02
C MET A 252 -16.29 -2.58 -6.45
N PHE A 253 -16.54 -2.68 -5.14
CA PHE A 253 -16.92 -3.93 -4.50
C PHE A 253 -18.24 -4.47 -5.06
N GLU A 254 -19.29 -3.63 -5.12
CA GLU A 254 -20.59 -4.00 -5.71
C GLU A 254 -20.43 -4.48 -7.16
N ALA A 255 -19.68 -3.73 -7.98
CA ALA A 255 -19.43 -4.10 -9.37
C ALA A 255 -18.63 -5.42 -9.51
N SER A 256 -17.66 -5.64 -8.62
CA SER A 256 -16.88 -6.88 -8.58
C SER A 256 -17.75 -8.09 -8.22
N VAL A 257 -18.64 -7.94 -7.25
CA VAL A 257 -19.58 -8.98 -6.86
C VAL A 257 -20.58 -9.30 -7.97
N ASP A 258 -21.05 -8.26 -8.67
CA ASP A 258 -21.95 -8.39 -9.83
C ASP A 258 -21.24 -8.97 -11.08
N GLY A 259 -19.93 -9.24 -11.02
CA GLY A 259 -19.15 -9.72 -12.15
C GLY A 259 -19.02 -8.72 -13.30
N LYS A 260 -19.15 -7.43 -13.02
CA LYS A 260 -18.99 -6.35 -14.03
C LYS A 260 -17.52 -6.14 -14.41
N ALA A 261 -17.29 -5.47 -15.53
CA ALA A 261 -15.97 -5.00 -15.91
C ALA A 261 -15.57 -3.78 -15.07
N TYR A 262 -14.26 -3.61 -14.86
CA TYR A 262 -13.71 -2.42 -14.22
C TYR A 262 -13.89 -1.20 -15.13
N ASP A 263 -14.43 -0.11 -14.60
CA ASP A 263 -14.69 1.13 -15.33
C ASP A 263 -13.60 2.19 -15.01
N PRO A 264 -12.63 2.42 -15.92
CA PRO A 264 -11.56 3.40 -15.69
C PRO A 264 -12.07 4.83 -15.53
N ALA A 265 -13.17 5.19 -16.19
CA ALA A 265 -13.71 6.54 -16.12
C ALA A 265 -14.27 6.86 -14.73
N LYS A 266 -14.75 5.84 -14.00
CA LYS A 266 -15.30 6.00 -12.66
C LYS A 266 -14.28 5.87 -11.55
N TRP A 267 -13.31 4.94 -11.68
CA TRP A 267 -12.51 4.52 -10.53
C TRP A 267 -10.99 4.69 -10.69
N ALA A 268 -10.48 4.98 -11.90
CA ALA A 268 -9.03 5.07 -12.09
C ALA A 268 -8.37 6.27 -11.41
N PHE A 269 -9.15 7.21 -10.90
CA PHE A 269 -8.65 8.29 -10.05
C PHE A 269 -8.16 7.77 -8.69
N ALA A 270 -8.84 6.74 -8.14
CA ALA A 270 -8.58 6.16 -6.84
C ALA A 270 -7.70 4.89 -6.94
N TYR A 271 -8.25 3.81 -7.49
CA TYR A 271 -7.57 2.52 -7.57
C TYR A 271 -7.74 1.90 -8.94
N ARG A 272 -6.68 1.31 -9.48
CA ARG A 272 -6.67 0.74 -10.84
C ARG A 272 -5.92 -0.58 -10.91
N PRO A 273 -6.29 -1.47 -11.84
CA PRO A 273 -5.51 -2.66 -12.13
C PRO A 273 -4.19 -2.31 -12.80
N ALA A 274 -3.21 -3.20 -12.69
CA ALA A 274 -1.93 -3.05 -13.37
C ALA A 274 -2.14 -2.89 -14.88
N GLY A 275 -1.43 -1.93 -15.48
CA GLY A 275 -1.51 -1.64 -16.93
C GLY A 275 -2.61 -0.67 -17.35
N VAL A 276 -3.55 -0.31 -16.49
CA VAL A 276 -4.56 0.72 -16.77
C VAL A 276 -4.01 2.09 -16.39
N GLN A 277 -3.98 3.01 -17.34
CA GLN A 277 -3.50 4.38 -17.13
C GLN A 277 -4.54 5.24 -16.40
N LYS A 278 -4.07 6.24 -15.66
CA LYS A 278 -4.93 7.27 -15.10
C LYS A 278 -5.52 8.08 -16.25
N PRO A 279 -6.84 8.39 -16.27
CA PRO A 279 -7.41 9.28 -17.28
C PRO A 279 -6.62 10.59 -17.32
N SER A 280 -6.07 10.93 -18.48
CA SER A 280 -5.46 12.24 -18.73
C SER A 280 -6.59 13.26 -18.83
N GLY A 281 -6.95 13.91 -17.72
CA GLY A 281 -8.00 14.92 -17.77
C GLY A 281 -8.76 15.10 -16.46
N THR A 282 -8.07 15.51 -15.43
CA THR A 282 -8.64 16.46 -14.47
C THR A 282 -7.48 17.30 -13.98
N THR A 283 -7.22 18.36 -14.71
CA THR A 283 -6.45 19.48 -14.21
C THR A 283 -7.21 19.99 -12.99
N SER A 284 -6.72 19.64 -11.79
CA SER A 284 -7.07 20.40 -10.60
C SER A 284 -6.65 21.83 -10.90
N THR A 285 -7.61 22.66 -11.22
CA THR A 285 -7.44 24.10 -11.34
C THR A 285 -7.11 24.60 -9.92
N THR A 286 -5.86 24.48 -9.54
CA THR A 286 -5.30 25.26 -8.46
C THR A 286 -5.28 26.69 -9.00
N THR A 287 -6.30 27.45 -8.68
CA THR A 287 -6.36 28.89 -8.91
C THR A 287 -5.23 29.49 -8.09
N THR A 288 -4.10 29.67 -8.74
CA THR A 288 -2.99 30.50 -8.23
C THR A 288 -3.53 31.93 -8.21
N PRO A 289 -3.55 32.63 -7.08
CA PRO A 289 -3.86 34.04 -7.10
C PRO A 289 -2.78 34.77 -7.91
N VAL A 290 -3.18 35.41 -8.99
CA VAL A 290 -2.34 36.34 -9.74
C VAL A 290 -1.90 37.44 -8.78
N GLN A 291 -0.63 37.46 -8.43
CA GLN A 291 0.01 38.51 -7.68
C GLN A 291 0.18 39.73 -8.58
N GLN A 292 -0.75 40.67 -8.48
CA GLN A 292 -0.57 41.98 -9.09
C GLN A 292 0.63 42.68 -8.42
N THR A 293 1.63 42.94 -9.24
CA THR A 293 2.74 43.79 -8.90
C THR A 293 2.26 45.23 -8.81
N VAL A 294 2.16 45.80 -7.63
CA VAL A 294 2.01 47.25 -7.44
C VAL A 294 3.24 47.75 -6.71
N ALA A 295 3.82 48.80 -7.31
CA ALA A 295 5.03 49.47 -6.95
C ALA A 295 5.02 50.04 -5.52
N GLN A 296 6.19 49.95 -4.93
CA GLN A 296 6.58 50.54 -3.64
C GLN A 296 6.65 52.07 -3.71
N PRO A 297 6.31 52.77 -2.63
CA PRO A 297 7.19 53.80 -2.10
C PRO A 297 7.53 53.66 -0.62
N THR A 298 8.72 54.01 -0.30
CA THR A 298 9.47 53.99 0.95
C THR A 298 9.10 55.13 1.92
N PRO A 299 9.71 55.26 3.11
CA PRO A 299 8.98 55.13 4.40
C PRO A 299 8.90 56.46 5.17
N ALA A 300 8.05 56.52 6.19
CA ALA A 300 8.12 57.49 7.26
C ALA A 300 7.94 56.83 8.63
N VAL A 301 8.91 57.10 9.46
CA VAL A 301 9.08 56.72 10.86
C VAL A 301 8.15 57.55 11.74
N THR A 302 7.43 56.95 12.65
CA THR A 302 7.19 57.53 14.00
C THR A 302 6.70 56.45 14.99
N ALA A 303 7.32 56.42 16.15
CA ALA A 303 7.05 55.52 17.28
C ALA A 303 6.14 56.26 18.32
N PRO A 304 5.93 55.77 19.55
CA PRO A 304 4.87 54.84 19.97
C PRO A 304 3.91 55.50 21.01
N VAL A 305 2.75 54.90 21.23
CA VAL A 305 1.97 55.18 22.45
C VAL A 305 1.47 53.84 23.03
N VAL A 306 1.82 53.68 24.29
CA VAL A 306 1.43 52.64 25.22
C VAL A 306 0.06 52.98 25.82
N GLU A 307 -0.88 52.07 25.88
CA GLU A 307 -1.85 51.98 26.99
C GLU A 307 -2.41 50.57 27.13
N THR A 308 -2.44 50.12 28.36
CA THR A 308 -2.82 48.83 28.92
C THR A 308 -4.31 48.79 29.37
N PRO A 309 -4.81 47.77 30.04
CA PRO A 309 -5.89 46.90 29.55
C PRO A 309 -7.21 47.05 30.33
N THR A 310 -8.30 46.57 29.76
CA THR A 310 -9.52 46.37 30.54
C THR A 310 -10.01 44.93 30.35
N VAL A 311 -10.07 44.24 31.47
CA VAL A 311 -10.60 42.87 31.66
C VAL A 311 -12.12 42.96 31.72
N THR A 312 -12.83 42.17 30.95
CA THR A 312 -14.21 41.80 31.27
C THR A 312 -14.45 40.33 30.90
N ALA A 313 -14.87 39.59 31.90
CA ALA A 313 -15.10 38.14 31.84
C ALA A 313 -16.48 37.77 31.29
N PRO A 314 -16.81 36.47 31.13
CA PRO A 314 -17.48 35.91 29.96
C PRO A 314 -19.00 35.70 30.17
N VAL A 315 -19.72 35.76 29.07
CA VAL A 315 -21.10 35.22 28.99
C VAL A 315 -21.09 33.90 28.25
N VAL A 316 -21.49 32.86 28.98
CA VAL A 316 -21.69 31.51 28.45
C VAL A 316 -23.02 31.48 27.70
N THR A 317 -22.97 31.21 26.42
CA THR A 317 -24.14 30.82 25.65
C THR A 317 -23.92 29.46 25.02
N ALA A 318 -24.82 28.53 25.30
CA ALA A 318 -24.79 27.14 24.84
C ALA A 318 -24.93 27.03 23.31
N PRO A 319 -24.31 26.03 22.68
CA PRO A 319 -24.37 25.86 21.23
C PRO A 319 -25.70 25.22 20.81
N VAL A 320 -26.34 25.85 19.84
CA VAL A 320 -27.46 25.29 19.08
C VAL A 320 -26.93 24.18 18.19
N ALA A 321 -27.55 23.01 18.29
CA ALA A 321 -27.25 21.86 17.45
C ALA A 321 -27.56 22.17 15.98
N GLN A 322 -26.53 22.21 15.13
CA GLN A 322 -26.69 22.20 13.68
C GLN A 322 -26.99 20.78 13.22
N THR A 323 -28.17 20.57 12.73
CA THR A 323 -28.56 19.36 11.99
C THR A 323 -27.85 19.34 10.64
N THR A 324 -26.90 18.44 10.49
CA THR A 324 -26.30 18.06 9.20
C THR A 324 -27.33 17.37 8.33
N PRO A 325 -27.45 17.72 7.02
CA PRO A 325 -28.33 16.98 6.11
C PRO A 325 -27.80 15.57 5.94
N ALA A 326 -28.64 14.57 6.18
CA ALA A 326 -28.35 13.17 5.92
C ALA A 326 -28.08 12.97 4.41
N ALA A 327 -26.89 12.56 4.06
CA ALA A 327 -26.58 12.05 2.73
C ALA A 327 -27.49 10.85 2.45
N ALA A 328 -28.19 10.89 1.32
CA ALA A 328 -29.10 9.84 0.88
C ALA A 328 -28.30 8.54 0.68
N THR A 329 -28.39 7.63 1.64
CA THR A 329 -27.88 6.26 1.56
C THR A 329 -28.72 5.53 0.53
N LYS A 330 -28.12 5.15 -0.62
CA LYS A 330 -28.69 4.13 -1.51
C LYS A 330 -28.97 2.86 -0.69
N PRO A 331 -30.08 2.17 -0.91
CA PRO A 331 -30.41 0.97 -0.16
C PRO A 331 -29.30 -0.07 -0.32
N ALA A 332 -28.77 -0.55 0.79
CA ALA A 332 -27.81 -1.65 0.81
C ALA A 332 -28.47 -2.87 0.17
N VAL A 333 -27.82 -3.45 -0.84
CA VAL A 333 -28.28 -4.69 -1.48
C VAL A 333 -28.31 -5.77 -0.42
N SER A 334 -29.46 -6.41 -0.21
CA SER A 334 -29.58 -7.45 0.80
C SER A 334 -28.80 -8.70 0.37
N ALA A 335 -28.28 -9.45 1.33
CA ALA A 335 -27.61 -10.72 1.06
C ALA A 335 -28.51 -11.68 0.25
N SER A 336 -29.84 -11.61 0.45
CA SER A 336 -30.84 -12.38 -0.28
C SER A 336 -30.93 -11.97 -1.76
N ASP A 337 -30.82 -10.68 -2.06
CA ASP A 337 -30.85 -10.17 -3.45
C ASP A 337 -29.58 -10.58 -4.20
N LEU A 338 -28.44 -10.59 -3.52
CA LEU A 338 -27.17 -11.05 -4.09
C LEU A 338 -27.19 -12.56 -4.40
N VAL A 339 -27.71 -13.38 -3.50
CA VAL A 339 -27.88 -14.82 -3.72
C VAL A 339 -28.87 -15.09 -4.85
N ALA A 340 -29.96 -14.30 -4.95
CA ALA A 340 -30.91 -14.40 -6.06
C ALA A 340 -30.26 -14.03 -7.40
N ARG A 341 -29.41 -12.99 -7.45
CA ARG A 341 -28.66 -12.58 -8.64
C ARG A 341 -27.62 -13.61 -9.06
N LEU A 342 -26.89 -14.23 -8.11
CA LEU A 342 -25.94 -15.30 -8.41
C LEU A 342 -26.63 -16.55 -9.00
N LYS A 343 -27.83 -16.89 -8.55
CA LYS A 343 -28.62 -17.99 -9.11
C LYS A 343 -29.21 -17.69 -10.49
N SER A 344 -29.51 -16.43 -10.79
CA SER A 344 -30.08 -16.00 -12.08
C SER A 344 -29.02 -15.77 -13.18
N GLY A 345 -27.75 -15.53 -12.82
CA GLY A 345 -26.64 -15.31 -13.76
C GLY A 345 -25.97 -16.59 -14.30
N ASN A 346 -26.41 -17.77 -13.88
CA ASN A 346 -25.84 -19.06 -14.25
C ASN A 346 -26.76 -19.86 -15.19
N LYS A 347 -27.44 -19.17 -16.09
CA LYS A 347 -28.16 -19.80 -17.23
C LYS A 347 -27.56 -19.36 -18.55
#